data_0f136fbf2e5fc86c4fc31dfa21c932a7
#
_entry.id   0f136fbf2e5fc86c4fc31dfa21c932a7
#
_cell.length_a   1.000
_cell.length_b   1.000
_cell.length_c   1.000
_cell.angle_alpha   90.00
_cell.angle_beta   90.00
_cell.angle_gamma   90.00
#
_symmetry.space_group_name_H-M   'P 1'
#
loop_
_entity.id
_entity.type
_entity.pdbx_description
1 polymer ?
#
loop_
_entity_poly.entity_id
_entity_poly.type
_entity_poly.pdbx_seq_one_letter_code
_entity_poly.pdbx_strand_id
1 'polypeptide(L)'
;ILKRWNTCIFIHGCFWHQHEGCKLAYIPKSNTDFWTTKFQKNRARDQRNIEHLKTMNWKIGVIWECAVRQGLIEKTDFKKLIVNSDFWEIGIQ
;
A
#
# COMPACT_ATOMS: atom_id res chain seq x y z
N ILE A 1 10.90 8.42 -1.48
CA ILE A 1 10.40 9.74 -1.94
C ILE A 1 11.05 10.13 -3.24
N LEU A 2 10.26 10.41 -4.25
CA LEU A 2 10.72 10.85 -5.56
C LEU A 2 10.46 12.35 -5.70
N LYS A 3 11.39 13.16 -5.22
CA LYS A 3 11.23 14.63 -5.18
C LYS A 3 10.96 15.24 -6.56
N ARG A 4 11.61 14.73 -7.60
CA ARG A 4 11.47 15.24 -8.96
C ARG A 4 10.03 15.18 -9.46
N TRP A 5 9.30 14.13 -9.11
CA TRP A 5 7.91 13.93 -9.52
C TRP A 5 6.91 14.18 -8.39
N ASN A 6 7.39 14.66 -7.25
CA ASN A 6 6.55 14.92 -6.08
C ASN A 6 5.73 13.69 -5.68
N THR A 7 6.38 12.53 -5.62
CA THR A 7 5.73 11.24 -5.39
C THR A 7 6.31 10.51 -4.20
N CYS A 8 5.43 9.99 -3.34
CA CYS A 8 5.78 9.07 -2.26
C CYS A 8 5.29 7.67 -2.62
N ILE A 9 6.17 6.69 -2.55
CA ILE A 9 5.82 5.30 -2.82
C ILE A 9 5.91 4.51 -1.52
N PHE A 10 4.81 3.85 -1.15
CA PHE A 10 4.74 2.98 0.02
C PHE A 10 4.79 1.51 -0.43
N ILE A 11 5.57 0.71 0.29
CA ILE A 11 5.58 -0.73 0.08
C ILE A 11 4.91 -1.36 1.30
N HIS A 12 3.73 -1.97 1.09
CA HIS A 12 2.92 -2.53 2.17
C HIS A 12 2.99 -4.05 2.19
N GLY A 13 3.30 -4.62 3.36
CA GLY A 13 3.14 -6.06 3.58
C GLY A 13 1.66 -6.40 3.66
N CYS A 14 1.21 -7.37 2.88
CA CYS A 14 -0.23 -7.70 2.79
C CYS A 14 -0.82 -8.13 4.14
N PHE A 15 -0.06 -8.87 4.95
CA PHE A 15 -0.50 -9.29 6.27
C PHE A 15 -0.67 -8.10 7.22
N TRP A 16 0.37 -7.27 7.35
CA TRP A 16 0.40 -6.18 8.34
C TRP A 16 -0.60 -5.07 8.04
N HIS A 17 -0.86 -4.82 6.77
CA HIS A 17 -1.78 -3.77 6.32
C HIS A 17 -3.13 -4.34 5.88
N GLN A 18 -3.34 -5.66 6.02
CA GLN A 18 -4.56 -6.38 5.66
C GLN A 18 -5.08 -5.99 4.28
N HIS A 19 -4.27 -6.29 3.28
CA HIS A 19 -4.60 -6.05 1.88
C HIS A 19 -5.91 -6.74 1.50
N GLU A 20 -6.90 -5.97 1.12
CA GLU A 20 -8.25 -6.45 0.85
C GLU A 20 -8.27 -7.47 -0.28
N GLY A 21 -8.94 -8.61 -0.07
CA GLY A 21 -9.06 -9.66 -1.07
C GLY A 21 -7.81 -10.49 -1.30
N CYS A 22 -6.75 -10.27 -0.52
CA CYS A 22 -5.46 -10.95 -0.71
C CYS A 22 -5.32 -12.15 0.23
N LYS A 23 -4.81 -13.27 -0.28
CA LYS A 23 -4.59 -14.50 0.52
C LYS A 23 -3.57 -14.29 1.63
N LEU A 24 -2.62 -13.37 1.44
CA LEU A 24 -1.60 -13.09 2.45
C LEU A 24 -2.15 -12.28 3.62
N ALA A 25 -3.33 -11.68 3.47
CA ALA A 25 -4.00 -10.89 4.48
C ALA A 25 -5.00 -11.74 5.27
N TYR A 26 -4.48 -12.74 5.98
CA TYR A 26 -5.31 -13.59 6.83
C TYR A 26 -5.30 -13.10 8.27
N ILE A 27 -6.30 -13.50 9.05
CA ILE A 27 -6.37 -13.22 10.49
C ILE A 27 -6.00 -14.49 11.24
N PRO A 28 -4.91 -14.48 12.05
CA PRO A 28 -4.55 -15.65 12.83
C PRO A 28 -5.67 -16.09 13.75
N LYS A 29 -5.85 -17.42 13.88
CA LYS A 29 -6.92 -17.99 14.71
C LYS A 29 -6.66 -17.82 16.20
N SER A 30 -5.40 -17.71 16.59
CA SER A 30 -4.99 -17.50 17.97
C SER A 30 -4.89 -15.99 18.22
N ASN A 31 -5.42 -15.52 19.36
CA ASN A 31 -5.42 -14.08 19.71
C ASN A 31 -6.07 -13.20 18.65
N THR A 32 -7.22 -13.64 18.14
CA THR A 32 -7.92 -12.94 17.05
C THR A 32 -8.21 -11.48 17.38
N ASP A 33 -8.66 -11.19 18.60
CA ASP A 33 -8.97 -9.82 19.02
C ASP A 33 -7.75 -8.93 19.02
N PHE A 34 -6.61 -9.45 19.47
CA PHE A 34 -5.33 -8.71 19.44
C PHE A 34 -4.97 -8.34 18.01
N TRP A 35 -4.99 -9.31 17.09
CA TRP A 35 -4.61 -9.08 15.70
C TRP A 35 -5.58 -8.16 14.98
N THR A 36 -6.89 -8.33 15.21
CA THR A 36 -7.90 -7.46 14.60
C THR A 36 -7.70 -6.01 15.01
N THR A 37 -7.47 -5.76 16.30
CA THR A 37 -7.20 -4.42 16.80
C THR A 37 -5.93 -3.82 16.20
N LYS A 38 -4.87 -4.63 16.11
CA LYS A 38 -3.61 -4.16 15.54
C LYS A 38 -3.76 -3.80 14.07
N PHE A 39 -4.47 -4.62 13.29
CA PHE A 39 -4.69 -4.36 11.88
C PHE A 39 -5.53 -3.10 11.66
N GLN A 40 -6.56 -2.89 12.49
CA GLN A 40 -7.38 -1.68 12.42
C GLN A 40 -6.54 -0.42 12.67
N LYS A 41 -5.65 -0.47 13.67
CA LYS A 41 -4.75 0.64 13.97
C LYS A 41 -3.77 0.91 12.84
N ASN A 42 -3.22 -0.15 12.24
CA ASN A 42 -2.31 -0.02 11.10
C ASN A 42 -3.00 0.63 9.90
N ARG A 43 -4.22 0.18 9.58
CA ARG A 43 -4.99 0.73 8.46
C ARG A 43 -5.36 2.19 8.69
N ALA A 44 -5.78 2.53 9.90
CA ALA A 44 -6.12 3.91 10.24
C ALA A 44 -4.90 4.84 10.15
N ARG A 45 -3.74 4.37 10.63
CA ARG A 45 -2.49 5.13 10.52
C ARG A 45 -2.11 5.34 9.06
N ASP A 46 -2.19 4.29 8.23
CA ASP A 46 -1.85 4.37 6.81
C ASP A 46 -2.75 5.39 6.11
N GLN A 47 -4.04 5.35 6.40
CA GLN A 47 -5.01 6.27 5.81
C GLN A 47 -4.69 7.72 6.19
N ARG A 48 -4.38 7.96 7.47
CA ARG A 48 -4.01 9.31 7.94
C ARG A 48 -2.74 9.80 7.26
N ASN A 49 -1.73 8.93 7.12
CA ASN A 49 -0.47 9.29 6.48
C ASN A 49 -0.68 9.65 5.01
N ILE A 50 -1.47 8.86 4.29
CA ILE A 50 -1.77 9.11 2.88
C ILE A 50 -2.53 10.43 2.72
N GLU A 51 -3.55 10.66 3.53
CA GLU A 51 -4.33 11.89 3.47
C GLU A 51 -3.49 13.12 3.79
N HIS A 52 -2.63 13.02 4.80
CA HIS A 52 -1.73 14.10 5.17
C HIS A 52 -0.81 14.47 4.00
N LEU A 53 -0.21 13.48 3.35
CA LEU A 53 0.67 13.71 2.21
C LEU A 53 -0.07 14.32 1.02
N LYS A 54 -1.33 13.91 0.80
CA LYS A 54 -2.15 14.51 -0.25
C LYS A 54 -2.41 15.99 0.00
N THR A 55 -2.60 16.39 1.26
CA THR A 55 -2.79 17.83 1.59
C THR A 55 -1.53 18.64 1.32
N MET A 56 -0.37 18.00 1.26
CA MET A 56 0.91 18.62 0.93
C MET A 56 1.23 18.53 -0.56
N ASN A 57 0.26 18.17 -1.37
CA ASN A 57 0.37 18.02 -2.83
C ASN A 57 1.32 16.91 -3.28
N TRP A 58 1.49 15.87 -2.46
CA TRP A 58 2.24 14.68 -2.86
C TRP A 58 1.35 13.71 -3.62
N LYS A 59 1.89 13.13 -4.68
CA LYS A 59 1.28 11.99 -5.35
C LYS A 59 1.62 10.73 -4.57
N ILE A 60 0.73 9.75 -4.55
CA ILE A 60 0.88 8.55 -3.72
C ILE A 60 0.86 7.30 -4.60
N GLY A 61 1.85 6.43 -4.41
CA GLY A 61 1.85 5.10 -4.98
C GLY A 61 1.94 4.06 -3.87
N VAL A 62 1.21 2.96 -3.99
CA VAL A 62 1.24 1.85 -3.04
C VAL A 62 1.59 0.57 -3.80
N ILE A 63 2.61 -0.13 -3.33
CA ILE A 63 3.01 -1.43 -3.88
C ILE A 63 2.80 -2.48 -2.78
N TRP A 64 1.96 -3.48 -3.07
CA TRP A 64 1.67 -4.55 -2.14
C TRP A 64 2.63 -5.72 -2.30
N GLU A 65 2.91 -6.40 -1.20
CA GLU A 65 3.82 -7.54 -1.16
C GLU A 65 3.46 -8.63 -2.19
N CYS A 66 2.18 -8.91 -2.37
CA CYS A 66 1.74 -9.91 -3.33
C CYS A 66 2.18 -9.58 -4.76
N ALA A 67 2.17 -8.31 -5.15
CA ALA A 67 2.64 -7.88 -6.46
C ALA A 67 4.15 -8.09 -6.61
N VAL A 68 4.92 -7.82 -5.56
CA VAL A 68 6.37 -8.05 -5.56
C VAL A 68 6.67 -9.55 -5.73
N ARG A 69 5.96 -10.40 -4.99
CA ARG A 69 6.14 -11.86 -5.06
C ARG A 69 5.80 -12.45 -6.43
N GLN A 70 4.85 -11.84 -7.13
CA GLN A 70 4.42 -12.30 -8.47
C GLN A 70 5.23 -11.67 -9.60
N GLY A 71 6.21 -10.83 -9.28
CA GLY A 71 7.04 -10.21 -10.30
C GLY A 71 6.35 -9.12 -11.12
N LEU A 72 5.24 -8.58 -10.64
CA LEU A 72 4.51 -7.54 -11.36
C LEU A 72 5.29 -6.23 -11.45
N ILE A 73 6.23 -6.01 -10.52
CA ILE A 73 7.03 -4.79 -10.48
C ILE A 73 7.87 -4.65 -11.75
N GLU A 74 8.43 -5.75 -12.25
CA GLU A 74 9.26 -5.74 -13.45
C GLU A 74 8.46 -5.41 -14.71
N LYS A 75 7.13 -5.68 -14.68
CA LYS A 75 6.24 -5.46 -15.81
C LYS A 75 5.54 -4.12 -15.77
N THR A 76 5.77 -3.33 -14.71
CA THR A 76 5.06 -2.08 -14.50
C THR A 76 5.84 -0.90 -15.04
N ASP A 77 5.16 -0.04 -15.80
CA ASP A 77 5.72 1.22 -16.28
C ASP A 77 5.49 2.30 -15.21
N PHE A 78 6.40 2.38 -14.25
CA PHE A 78 6.31 3.34 -13.14
C PHE A 78 6.33 4.78 -13.61
N LYS A 79 7.12 5.11 -14.63
CA LYS A 79 7.21 6.48 -15.14
C LYS A 79 5.85 6.95 -15.64
N LYS A 80 5.14 6.10 -16.37
CA LYS A 80 3.80 6.41 -16.86
C LYS A 80 2.81 6.60 -15.71
N LEU A 81 2.85 5.74 -14.69
CA LEU A 81 2.00 5.87 -13.52
C LEU A 81 2.27 7.16 -12.74
N ILE A 82 3.54 7.48 -12.52
CA ILE A 82 3.96 8.67 -11.77
C ILE A 82 3.51 9.94 -12.47
N VAL A 83 3.62 9.99 -13.79
CA VAL A 83 3.27 11.18 -14.57
C VAL A 83 1.76 11.37 -14.70
N ASN A 84 1.01 10.26 -14.88
CA ASN A 84 -0.41 10.32 -15.26
C ASN A 84 -1.40 10.15 -14.11
N SER A 85 -0.94 9.75 -12.92
CA SER A 85 -1.84 9.44 -11.81
C SER A 85 -1.40 10.09 -10.51
N ASP A 86 -2.34 10.67 -9.78
CA ASP A 86 -2.08 11.23 -8.44
C ASP A 86 -2.09 10.15 -7.35
N PHE A 87 -2.79 9.05 -7.59
CA PHE A 87 -2.81 7.89 -6.70
C PHE A 87 -2.86 6.61 -7.53
N TRP A 88 -2.04 5.62 -7.15
CA TRP A 88 -2.06 4.31 -7.80
C TRP A 88 -1.66 3.21 -6.83
N GLU A 89 -2.16 2.00 -7.09
CA GLU A 89 -1.83 0.81 -6.31
C GLU A 89 -1.47 -0.35 -7.24
N ILE A 90 -0.50 -1.15 -6.83
CA ILE A 90 -0.13 -2.38 -7.53
C ILE A 90 -0.29 -3.53 -6.55
N GLY A 91 -1.21 -4.44 -6.84
CA GLY A 91 -1.47 -5.61 -6.01
C GLY A 91 -2.26 -6.66 -6.79
N ILE A 92 -2.32 -7.87 -6.24
CA ILE A 92 -3.12 -8.97 -6.77
C ILE A 92 -4.29 -9.19 -5.83
N GLN A 93 -5.50 -9.20 -6.38
CA GLN A 93 -6.71 -9.44 -5.59
C GLN A 93 -7.37 -10.73 -6.00
#